data_37976fb2c0c3a6bc095252d3b8d81a52
#
_entry.id   37976fb2c0c3a6bc095252d3b8d81a52
#
_cell.length_a   1.000
_cell.length_b   1.000
_cell.length_c   1.000
_cell.angle_alpha   90.00
_cell.angle_beta   90.00
_cell.angle_gamma   90.00
#
_symmetry.space_group_name_H-M   'P 1'
#
loop_
_entity.id
_entity.type
_entity.pdbx_description
1 polymer ?
#
loop_
_entity_poly.entity_id
_entity_poly.type
_entity_poly.pdbx_seq_one_letter_code
_entity_poly.pdbx_strand_id
1 'polypeptide(L)'
;GLKIEQVYDETIYIDSAVDLVQQNIWIGGILAIIILLIFLRSWQSTIVIAVSIPISVVAAFVAMSLLGKTINVISLAGIAFAVGMVVDAAIVVLENIFRLKEKGENIKFAALKGTSQVWQAVMVSALTTVLVFVPILIMQLEAGQLLQDIAVAISVAVLMSLIVSVTILPALTSWILSKNSNGEKFKLPVVDGFAKYVSIKI
;
A
#
# COMPACT_ATOMS: atom_id res chain seq x y z
N GLY A 1 50.25 -20.63 -17.07
CA GLY A 1 49.30 -19.61 -16.63
C GLY A 1 48.17 -20.24 -15.88
N LEU A 2 47.93 -19.85 -14.66
CA LEU A 2 46.76 -20.28 -13.87
C LEU A 2 45.50 -19.58 -14.48
N LYS A 3 44.53 -20.38 -14.90
CA LYS A 3 43.19 -19.89 -15.24
C LYS A 3 42.35 -19.94 -13.98
N ILE A 4 41.84 -18.81 -13.56
CA ILE A 4 40.83 -18.70 -12.49
C ILE A 4 39.49 -18.83 -13.18
N GLU A 5 38.78 -19.91 -12.96
CA GLU A 5 37.38 -20.08 -13.36
C GLU A 5 36.50 -19.90 -12.14
N GLN A 6 35.47 -19.04 -12.28
CA GLN A 6 34.47 -18.85 -11.24
C GLN A 6 33.59 -20.10 -11.21
N VAL A 7 33.67 -20.85 -10.12
CA VAL A 7 32.97 -22.14 -9.97
C VAL A 7 31.57 -21.98 -9.40
N TYR A 8 31.33 -20.85 -8.67
CA TYR A 8 30.05 -20.54 -8.03
C TYR A 8 29.83 -19.05 -7.98
N ASP A 9 28.64 -18.62 -8.38
CA ASP A 9 28.23 -17.21 -8.36
C ASP A 9 26.88 -17.09 -7.66
N GLU A 10 26.92 -16.57 -6.44
CA GLU A 10 25.67 -16.31 -5.65
C GLU A 10 24.88 -15.12 -6.18
N THR A 11 25.48 -14.25 -7.00
CA THR A 11 24.80 -13.08 -7.54
C THR A 11 23.64 -13.47 -8.46
N ILE A 12 23.73 -14.61 -9.14
CA ILE A 12 22.65 -15.13 -10.00
C ILE A 12 21.37 -15.39 -9.18
N TYR A 13 21.52 -15.94 -7.98
CA TYR A 13 20.37 -16.19 -7.10
C TYR A 13 19.80 -14.89 -6.52
N ILE A 14 20.69 -13.95 -6.16
CA ILE A 14 20.29 -12.63 -5.65
C ILE A 14 19.55 -11.85 -6.74
N ASP A 15 20.09 -11.79 -7.95
CA ASP A 15 19.48 -11.11 -9.09
C ASP A 15 18.10 -11.72 -9.43
N SER A 16 18.02 -13.06 -9.49
CA SER A 16 16.76 -13.76 -9.72
C SER A 16 15.72 -13.47 -8.64
N ALA A 17 16.13 -13.39 -7.38
CA ALA A 17 15.22 -13.06 -6.28
C ALA A 17 14.77 -11.59 -6.34
N VAL A 18 15.66 -10.66 -6.68
CA VAL A 18 15.31 -9.24 -6.88
C VAL A 18 14.34 -9.09 -8.05
N ASP A 19 14.59 -9.76 -9.17
CA ASP A 19 13.71 -9.76 -10.34
C ASP A 19 12.31 -10.29 -10.01
N LEU A 20 12.23 -11.40 -9.26
CA LEU A 20 10.95 -11.95 -8.80
C LEU A 20 10.19 -10.98 -7.90
N VAL A 21 10.88 -10.32 -6.97
CA VAL A 21 10.28 -9.31 -6.09
C VAL A 21 9.77 -8.14 -6.91
N GLN A 22 10.58 -7.64 -7.85
CA GLN A 22 10.21 -6.54 -8.73
C GLN A 22 9.02 -6.90 -9.61
N GLN A 23 9.01 -8.08 -10.20
CA GLN A 23 7.89 -8.61 -10.98
C GLN A 23 6.60 -8.68 -10.14
N ASN A 24 6.68 -9.18 -8.92
CA ASN A 24 5.54 -9.27 -8.01
C ASN A 24 4.99 -7.90 -7.62
N ILE A 25 5.86 -6.90 -7.39
CA ILE A 25 5.44 -5.51 -7.13
C ILE A 25 4.66 -4.95 -8.33
N TRP A 26 5.15 -5.16 -9.55
CA TRP A 26 4.46 -4.70 -10.76
C TRP A 26 3.14 -5.42 -10.98
N ILE A 27 3.10 -6.74 -10.90
CA ILE A 27 1.89 -7.54 -11.09
C ILE A 27 0.87 -7.20 -9.98
N GLY A 28 1.30 -7.18 -8.72
CA GLY A 28 0.44 -6.84 -7.58
C GLY A 28 -0.06 -5.39 -7.66
N GLY A 29 0.78 -4.45 -8.05
CA GLY A 29 0.42 -3.05 -8.24
C GLY A 29 -0.61 -2.84 -9.36
N ILE A 30 -0.41 -3.48 -10.51
CA ILE A 30 -1.36 -3.42 -11.64
C ILE A 30 -2.70 -4.06 -11.24
N LEU A 31 -2.66 -5.22 -10.59
CA LEU A 31 -3.87 -5.92 -10.13
C LEU A 31 -4.64 -5.06 -9.11
N ALA A 32 -3.93 -4.46 -8.15
CA ALA A 32 -4.52 -3.54 -7.19
C ALA A 32 -5.18 -2.34 -7.88
N ILE A 33 -4.52 -1.73 -8.87
CA ILE A 33 -5.08 -0.62 -9.65
C ILE A 33 -6.36 -1.04 -10.38
N ILE A 34 -6.37 -2.22 -11.00
CA ILE A 34 -7.57 -2.75 -11.70
C ILE A 34 -8.73 -2.95 -10.71
N ILE A 35 -8.45 -3.58 -9.57
CA ILE A 35 -9.47 -3.80 -8.53
C ILE A 35 -9.99 -2.46 -8.01
N LEU A 36 -9.09 -1.49 -7.76
CA LEU A 36 -9.46 -0.15 -7.31
C LEU A 36 -10.31 0.60 -8.33
N LEU A 37 -10.01 0.50 -9.63
CA LEU A 37 -10.82 1.09 -10.69
C LEU A 37 -12.25 0.51 -10.69
N ILE A 38 -12.36 -0.80 -10.51
CA ILE A 38 -13.66 -1.48 -10.45
C ILE A 38 -14.45 -1.04 -9.20
N PHE A 39 -13.78 -0.92 -8.06
CA PHE A 39 -14.42 -0.65 -6.77
C PHE A 39 -14.76 0.83 -6.58
N LEU A 40 -13.79 1.73 -6.82
CA LEU A 40 -13.95 3.18 -6.62
C LEU A 40 -14.67 3.86 -7.78
N ARG A 41 -14.73 3.22 -8.96
CA ARG A 41 -15.37 3.76 -10.17
C ARG A 41 -14.94 5.19 -10.53
N SER A 42 -13.75 5.59 -10.08
CA SER A 42 -13.21 6.92 -10.25
C SER A 42 -11.74 6.84 -10.61
N TRP A 43 -11.40 7.25 -11.82
CA TRP A 43 -10.02 7.30 -12.29
C TRP A 43 -9.14 8.19 -11.41
N GLN A 44 -9.70 9.31 -10.96
CA GLN A 44 -8.98 10.26 -10.10
C GLN A 44 -8.60 9.64 -8.76
N SER A 45 -9.54 8.91 -8.13
CA SER A 45 -9.29 8.18 -6.88
C SER A 45 -8.22 7.13 -7.05
N THR A 46 -8.28 6.39 -8.15
CA THR A 46 -7.31 5.33 -8.46
C THR A 46 -5.92 5.89 -8.65
N ILE A 47 -5.77 7.03 -9.35
CA ILE A 47 -4.47 7.70 -9.50
C ILE A 47 -3.90 8.12 -8.14
N VAL A 48 -4.71 8.68 -7.25
CA VAL A 48 -4.25 9.10 -5.91
C VAL A 48 -3.66 7.91 -5.16
N ILE A 49 -4.36 6.77 -5.15
CA ILE A 49 -3.87 5.55 -4.49
C ILE A 49 -2.64 4.99 -5.23
N ALA A 50 -2.68 4.91 -6.56
CA ALA A 50 -1.58 4.41 -7.37
C ALA A 50 -0.27 5.20 -7.13
N VAL A 51 -0.36 6.50 -6.87
CA VAL A 51 0.79 7.35 -6.52
C VAL A 51 1.18 7.16 -5.05
N SER A 52 0.23 6.91 -4.14
CA SER A 52 0.53 6.72 -2.72
C SER A 52 1.30 5.42 -2.44
N ILE A 53 1.11 4.38 -3.25
CA ILE A 53 1.82 3.10 -3.11
C ILE A 53 3.34 3.28 -3.21
N PRO A 54 3.92 3.80 -4.33
CA PRO A 54 5.35 3.98 -4.43
C PRO A 54 5.91 4.95 -3.37
N ILE A 55 5.16 5.97 -2.98
CA ILE A 55 5.56 6.89 -1.91
C ILE A 55 5.69 6.12 -0.58
N SER A 56 4.74 5.25 -0.25
CA SER A 56 4.79 4.43 0.96
C SER A 56 5.95 3.44 0.94
N VAL A 57 6.23 2.83 -0.22
CA VAL A 57 7.38 1.92 -0.39
C VAL A 57 8.71 2.65 -0.21
N VAL A 58 8.88 3.81 -0.84
CA VAL A 58 10.09 4.64 -0.67
C VAL A 58 10.23 5.09 0.79
N ALA A 59 9.13 5.51 1.44
CA ALA A 59 9.13 5.88 2.85
C ALA A 59 9.53 4.69 3.75
N ALA A 60 9.10 3.47 3.42
CA ALA A 60 9.50 2.26 4.14
C ALA A 60 11.00 1.98 3.99
N PHE A 61 11.57 2.13 2.79
CA PHE A 61 13.03 2.00 2.58
C PHE A 61 13.81 3.03 3.37
N VAL A 62 13.39 4.29 3.36
CA VAL A 62 14.02 5.36 4.14
C VAL A 62 13.95 5.04 5.63
N ALA A 63 12.79 4.61 6.14
CA ALA A 63 12.63 4.26 7.55
C ALA A 63 13.50 3.08 7.96
N MET A 64 13.59 2.01 7.14
CA MET A 64 14.49 0.88 7.38
C MET A 64 15.94 1.30 7.43
N SER A 65 16.39 2.17 6.51
CA SER A 65 17.74 2.72 6.50
C SER A 65 18.04 3.52 7.77
N LEU A 66 17.10 4.36 8.23
CA LEU A 66 17.24 5.12 9.48
C LEU A 66 17.30 4.21 10.72
N LEU A 67 16.64 3.06 10.70
CA LEU A 67 16.70 2.04 11.74
C LEU A 67 17.99 1.20 11.70
N GLY A 68 18.91 1.48 10.76
CA GLY A 68 20.15 0.73 10.59
C GLY A 68 19.94 -0.70 10.06
N LYS A 69 18.77 -1.00 9.46
CA LYS A 69 18.49 -2.30 8.87
C LYS A 69 19.01 -2.37 7.44
N THR A 70 19.68 -3.46 7.12
CA THR A 70 20.16 -3.72 5.76
C THR A 70 19.00 -4.14 4.87
N ILE A 71 19.02 -3.63 3.63
CA ILE A 71 18.08 -4.07 2.61
C ILE A 71 18.65 -5.32 1.96
N ASN A 72 18.09 -6.47 2.31
CA ASN A 72 18.43 -7.76 1.74
C ASN A 72 17.23 -8.33 0.96
N VAL A 73 17.41 -9.46 0.26
CA VAL A 73 16.36 -10.12 -0.51
C VAL A 73 15.11 -10.42 0.35
N ILE A 74 15.36 -10.78 1.61
CA ILE A 74 14.31 -11.16 2.56
C ILE A 74 13.49 -9.93 2.98
N SER A 75 14.13 -8.80 3.28
CA SER A 75 13.44 -7.56 3.58
C SER A 75 12.69 -7.00 2.38
N LEU A 76 13.25 -7.16 1.15
CA LEU A 76 12.56 -6.82 -0.10
C LEU A 76 11.29 -7.67 -0.29
N ALA A 77 11.36 -8.98 -0.03
CA ALA A 77 10.19 -9.85 -0.06
C ALA A 77 9.13 -9.42 0.97
N GLY A 78 9.55 -9.00 2.18
CA GLY A 78 8.67 -8.43 3.20
C GLY A 78 7.97 -7.16 2.74
N ILE A 79 8.69 -6.23 2.11
CA ILE A 79 8.11 -5.00 1.55
C ILE A 79 7.16 -5.32 0.39
N ALA A 80 7.52 -6.25 -0.51
CA ALA A 80 6.65 -6.68 -1.60
C ALA A 80 5.32 -7.26 -1.08
N PHE A 81 5.39 -8.07 -0.03
CA PHE A 81 4.19 -8.58 0.65
C PHE A 81 3.37 -7.45 1.29
N ALA A 82 4.04 -6.49 1.92
CA ALA A 82 3.39 -5.35 2.58
C ALA A 82 2.66 -4.43 1.59
N VAL A 83 3.05 -4.38 0.31
CA VAL A 83 2.38 -3.52 -0.71
C VAL A 83 0.88 -3.78 -0.75
N GLY A 84 0.44 -5.04 -0.63
CA GLY A 84 -0.99 -5.38 -0.57
C GLY A 84 -1.70 -4.79 0.65
N MET A 85 -1.02 -4.75 1.81
CA MET A 85 -1.58 -4.20 3.06
C MET A 85 -1.51 -2.66 3.13
N VAL A 86 -0.55 -2.07 2.42
CA VAL A 86 -0.36 -0.60 2.33
C VAL A 86 -1.57 0.09 1.71
N VAL A 87 -2.24 -0.58 0.77
CA VAL A 87 -3.39 -0.03 0.03
C VAL A 87 -4.62 0.12 0.91
N ASP A 88 -4.82 -0.75 1.90
CA ASP A 88 -6.03 -0.77 2.72
C ASP A 88 -6.26 0.54 3.49
N ALA A 89 -5.21 1.07 4.13
CA ALA A 89 -5.28 2.35 4.82
C ALA A 89 -5.66 3.50 3.88
N ALA A 90 -5.09 3.51 2.68
CA ALA A 90 -5.35 4.52 1.67
C ALA A 90 -6.79 4.45 1.14
N ILE A 91 -7.33 3.25 0.93
CA ILE A 91 -8.71 3.04 0.48
C ILE A 91 -9.70 3.63 1.48
N VAL A 92 -9.57 3.28 2.77
CA VAL A 92 -10.51 3.73 3.82
C VAL A 92 -10.52 5.26 3.93
N VAL A 93 -9.35 5.90 3.92
CA VAL A 93 -9.24 7.36 3.98
C VAL A 93 -9.86 8.00 2.75
N LEU A 94 -9.52 7.51 1.56
CA LEU A 94 -9.99 8.08 0.30
C LEU A 94 -11.50 7.93 0.13
N GLU A 95 -12.05 6.76 0.44
CA GLU A 95 -13.49 6.51 0.38
C GLU A 95 -14.27 7.49 1.27
N ASN A 96 -13.80 7.73 2.49
CA ASN A 96 -14.45 8.67 3.40
C ASN A 96 -14.36 10.12 2.90
N ILE A 97 -13.24 10.52 2.30
CA ILE A 97 -13.09 11.83 1.65
C ILE A 97 -14.11 11.98 0.50
N PHE A 98 -14.22 10.96 -0.35
CA PHE A 98 -15.16 10.97 -1.46
C PHE A 98 -16.62 11.02 -0.98
N ARG A 99 -16.95 10.25 0.05
CA ARG A 99 -18.29 10.28 0.65
C ARG A 99 -18.69 11.67 1.13
N LEU A 100 -17.76 12.42 1.71
CA LEU A 100 -18.02 13.81 2.14
C LEU A 100 -18.13 14.76 0.94
N LYS A 101 -17.29 14.59 -0.08
CA LYS A 101 -17.37 15.35 -1.33
C LYS A 101 -18.73 15.14 -2.03
N GLU A 102 -19.25 13.90 -2.07
CA GLU A 102 -20.56 13.59 -2.64
C GLU A 102 -21.73 14.23 -1.88
N LYS A 103 -21.54 14.51 -0.59
CA LYS A 103 -22.49 15.27 0.23
C LYS A 103 -22.46 16.78 -0.02
N GLY A 104 -21.63 17.25 -0.95
CA GLY A 104 -21.53 18.67 -1.33
C GLY A 104 -20.48 19.46 -0.55
N GLU A 105 -19.66 18.82 0.30
CA GLU A 105 -18.59 19.49 1.01
C GLU A 105 -17.46 19.94 0.07
N ASN A 106 -16.83 21.07 0.39
CA ASN A 106 -15.64 21.52 -0.35
C ASN A 106 -14.54 20.47 -0.23
N ILE A 107 -13.81 20.19 -1.32
CA ILE A 107 -12.81 19.12 -1.38
C ILE A 107 -11.71 19.25 -0.32
N LYS A 108 -11.26 20.48 -0.02
CA LYS A 108 -10.25 20.72 1.02
C LYS A 108 -10.78 20.37 2.41
N PHE A 109 -12.02 20.76 2.67
CA PHE A 109 -12.70 20.44 3.92
C PHE A 109 -13.04 18.96 4.02
N ALA A 110 -13.49 18.34 2.92
CA ALA A 110 -13.74 16.90 2.83
C ALA A 110 -12.47 16.08 3.08
N ALA A 111 -11.30 16.52 2.55
CA ALA A 111 -10.02 15.86 2.79
C ALA A 111 -9.61 15.89 4.27
N LEU A 112 -9.70 17.05 4.92
CA LEU A 112 -9.35 17.20 6.34
C LEU A 112 -10.33 16.44 7.24
N LYS A 113 -11.63 16.70 7.08
CA LYS A 113 -12.69 16.11 7.91
C LYS A 113 -12.81 14.61 7.66
N GLY A 114 -12.71 14.17 6.39
CA GLY A 114 -12.77 12.76 6.01
C GLY A 114 -11.65 11.95 6.64
N THR A 115 -10.42 12.46 6.60
CA THR A 115 -9.27 11.83 7.24
C THR A 115 -9.43 11.81 8.76
N SER A 116 -9.84 12.93 9.38
CA SER A 116 -10.01 13.02 10.84
C SER A 116 -11.08 12.09 11.38
N GLN A 117 -12.08 11.71 10.59
CA GLN A 117 -13.13 10.77 11.01
C GLN A 117 -12.66 9.31 11.06
N VAL A 118 -11.69 8.93 10.23
CA VAL A 118 -11.29 7.52 10.08
C VAL A 118 -9.88 7.23 10.60
N TRP A 119 -9.09 8.27 10.93
CA TRP A 119 -7.68 8.08 11.32
C TRP A 119 -7.49 7.12 12.49
N GLN A 120 -8.40 7.15 13.49
CA GLN A 120 -8.33 6.23 14.62
C GLN A 120 -8.53 4.78 14.21
N ALA A 121 -9.52 4.51 13.34
CA ALA A 121 -9.77 3.17 12.83
C ALA A 121 -8.60 2.64 12.02
N VAL A 122 -8.04 3.48 11.14
CA VAL A 122 -6.88 3.12 10.31
C VAL A 122 -5.64 2.90 11.18
N MET A 123 -5.43 3.72 12.21
CA MET A 123 -4.33 3.57 13.17
C MET A 123 -4.44 2.25 13.94
N VAL A 124 -5.63 1.93 14.46
CA VAL A 124 -5.86 0.68 15.20
C VAL A 124 -5.64 -0.53 14.29
N SER A 125 -6.11 -0.48 13.04
CA SER A 125 -5.88 -1.53 12.04
C SER A 125 -4.39 -1.74 11.79
N ALA A 126 -3.64 -0.67 11.53
CA ALA A 126 -2.19 -0.74 11.31
C ALA A 126 -1.44 -1.30 12.54
N LEU A 127 -1.79 -0.83 13.75
CA LEU A 127 -1.19 -1.32 14.99
C LEU A 127 -1.51 -2.80 15.23
N THR A 128 -2.74 -3.24 14.95
CA THR A 128 -3.13 -4.65 15.06
C THR A 128 -2.30 -5.52 14.12
N THR A 129 -2.07 -5.07 12.89
CA THR A 129 -1.22 -5.76 11.92
C THR A 129 0.23 -5.88 12.45
N VAL A 130 0.79 -4.80 12.98
CA VAL A 130 2.14 -4.81 13.56
C VAL A 130 2.22 -5.74 14.78
N LEU A 131 1.20 -5.74 15.65
CA LEU A 131 1.15 -6.58 16.85
C LEU A 131 1.18 -8.08 16.52
N VAL A 132 0.63 -8.50 15.39
CA VAL A 132 0.72 -9.91 14.93
C VAL A 132 2.16 -10.34 14.67
N PHE A 133 3.05 -9.41 14.30
CA PHE A 133 4.45 -9.71 14.05
C PHE A 133 5.33 -9.62 15.31
N VAL A 134 4.84 -9.06 16.43
CA VAL A 134 5.61 -8.94 17.68
C VAL A 134 6.17 -10.28 18.18
N PRO A 135 5.41 -11.40 18.17
CA PRO A 135 5.96 -12.69 18.59
C PRO A 135 7.18 -13.13 17.76
N ILE A 136 7.17 -12.82 16.45
CA ILE A 136 8.27 -13.13 15.54
C ILE A 136 9.49 -12.24 15.86
N LEU A 137 9.25 -10.97 16.18
CA LEU A 137 10.31 -10.00 16.49
C LEU A 137 11.08 -10.35 17.76
N ILE A 138 10.47 -11.04 18.72
CA ILE A 138 11.11 -11.46 19.99
C ILE A 138 11.66 -12.88 19.95
N MET A 139 11.49 -13.62 18.85
CA MET A 139 11.96 -14.99 18.69
C MET A 139 13.49 -15.03 18.60
N GLN A 140 14.16 -15.83 19.46
CA GLN A 140 15.63 -15.94 19.54
C GLN A 140 16.22 -17.17 18.83
N LEU A 141 15.47 -17.81 17.94
CA LEU A 141 15.92 -18.97 17.18
C LEU A 141 16.75 -18.54 15.95
N GLU A 142 17.72 -19.34 15.52
CA GLU A 142 18.52 -19.05 14.32
C GLU A 142 17.66 -18.88 13.05
N ALA A 143 16.66 -19.76 12.84
CA ALA A 143 15.66 -19.59 11.81
C ALA A 143 14.77 -18.32 12.02
N GLY A 144 14.71 -17.81 13.25
CA GLY A 144 13.96 -16.59 13.59
C GLY A 144 14.56 -15.33 12.98
N GLN A 145 15.87 -15.27 12.74
CA GLN A 145 16.51 -14.06 12.18
C GLN A 145 15.97 -13.71 10.78
N LEU A 146 15.78 -14.71 9.92
CA LEU A 146 15.19 -14.52 8.60
C LEU A 146 13.74 -14.03 8.69
N LEU A 147 12.95 -14.60 9.59
CA LEU A 147 11.57 -14.21 9.83
C LEU A 147 11.47 -12.83 10.48
N GLN A 148 12.45 -12.46 11.32
CA GLN A 148 12.53 -11.13 11.93
C GLN A 148 12.72 -10.03 10.87
N ASP A 149 13.58 -10.24 9.87
CA ASP A 149 13.80 -9.26 8.81
C ASP A 149 12.53 -9.01 8.00
N ILE A 150 11.76 -10.07 7.69
CA ILE A 150 10.45 -9.95 7.04
C ILE A 150 9.47 -9.19 7.95
N ALA A 151 9.39 -9.57 9.23
CA ALA A 151 8.46 -8.96 10.18
C ALA A 151 8.77 -7.47 10.41
N VAL A 152 10.05 -7.10 10.49
CA VAL A 152 10.48 -5.70 10.57
C VAL A 152 10.08 -4.94 9.30
N ALA A 153 10.39 -5.49 8.12
CA ALA A 153 10.09 -4.86 6.85
C ALA A 153 8.60 -4.60 6.67
N ILE A 154 7.76 -5.61 6.97
CA ILE A 154 6.30 -5.47 6.90
C ILE A 154 5.79 -4.44 7.92
N SER A 155 6.26 -4.52 9.17
CA SER A 155 5.83 -3.60 10.24
C SER A 155 6.17 -2.15 9.90
N VAL A 156 7.38 -1.91 9.42
CA VAL A 156 7.82 -0.57 8.98
C VAL A 156 6.99 -0.09 7.78
N ALA A 157 6.77 -0.95 6.78
CA ALA A 157 5.98 -0.58 5.60
C ALA A 157 4.54 -0.22 5.96
N VAL A 158 3.89 -0.99 6.84
CA VAL A 158 2.52 -0.71 7.31
C VAL A 158 2.45 0.60 8.10
N LEU A 159 3.41 0.87 8.99
CA LEU A 159 3.46 2.13 9.74
C LEU A 159 3.71 3.34 8.82
N MET A 160 4.61 3.21 7.84
CA MET A 160 4.85 4.27 6.87
C MET A 160 3.64 4.51 5.97
N SER A 161 2.93 3.46 5.58
CA SER A 161 1.66 3.57 4.86
C SER A 161 0.59 4.32 5.67
N LEU A 162 0.47 4.05 6.96
CA LEU A 162 -0.43 4.80 7.85
C LEU A 162 -0.10 6.29 7.79
N ILE A 163 1.18 6.67 7.96
CA ILE A 163 1.62 8.07 7.92
C ILE A 163 1.29 8.71 6.56
N VAL A 164 1.61 8.03 5.46
CA VAL A 164 1.30 8.51 4.10
C VAL A 164 -0.20 8.67 3.89
N SER A 165 -1.00 7.71 4.36
CA SER A 165 -2.46 7.73 4.19
C SER A 165 -3.15 8.85 4.96
N VAL A 166 -2.62 9.28 6.11
CA VAL A 166 -3.22 10.38 6.89
C VAL A 166 -2.63 11.76 6.57
N THR A 167 -1.49 11.82 5.88
CA THR A 167 -0.80 13.08 5.56
C THR A 167 -0.78 13.39 4.06
N ILE A 168 -0.09 12.56 3.29
CA ILE A 168 0.16 12.79 1.86
C ILE A 168 -1.10 12.54 1.03
N LEU A 169 -1.82 11.47 1.30
CA LEU A 169 -3.00 11.09 0.53
C LEU A 169 -4.11 12.14 0.56
N PRO A 170 -4.54 12.73 1.70
CA PRO A 170 -5.53 13.80 1.70
C PRO A 170 -5.03 15.06 0.99
N ALA A 171 -3.73 15.38 1.07
CA ALA A 171 -3.13 16.50 0.35
C ALA A 171 -3.19 16.28 -1.17
N LEU A 172 -2.77 15.09 -1.66
CA LEU A 172 -2.86 14.70 -3.07
C LEU A 172 -4.31 14.69 -3.56
N THR A 173 -5.22 14.15 -2.76
CA THR A 173 -6.65 14.11 -3.10
C THR A 173 -7.20 15.52 -3.26
N SER A 174 -6.91 16.44 -2.33
CA SER A 174 -7.35 17.82 -2.42
C SER A 174 -6.77 18.54 -3.63
N TRP A 175 -5.52 18.28 -3.98
CA TRP A 175 -4.83 18.89 -5.12
C TRP A 175 -5.36 18.38 -6.47
N ILE A 176 -5.48 17.06 -6.64
CA ILE A 176 -5.93 16.42 -7.91
C ILE A 176 -7.40 16.75 -8.17
N LEU A 177 -8.25 16.67 -7.13
CA LEU A 177 -9.68 16.89 -7.28
C LEU A 177 -10.07 18.37 -7.34
N SER A 178 -9.26 19.29 -6.82
CA SER A 178 -9.52 20.73 -6.97
C SER A 178 -9.29 21.20 -8.41
N LYS A 179 -8.38 20.55 -9.14
CA LYS A 179 -8.03 20.90 -10.52
C LYS A 179 -9.05 20.41 -11.55
N ASN A 180 -9.83 19.37 -11.22
CA ASN A 180 -10.80 18.74 -12.13
C ASN A 180 -12.17 18.60 -11.42
N SER A 181 -13.01 19.63 -11.57
CA SER A 181 -14.36 19.67 -10.98
C SER A 181 -15.33 18.62 -11.57
N ASN A 182 -15.04 18.04 -12.75
CA ASN A 182 -15.90 17.13 -13.48
C ASN A 182 -15.41 15.67 -13.37
N GLY A 183 -15.26 15.15 -12.15
CA GLY A 183 -15.00 13.72 -11.96
C GLY A 183 -16.24 12.89 -12.29
N GLU A 184 -16.43 12.55 -13.56
CA GLU A 184 -17.46 11.61 -13.97
C GLU A 184 -17.15 10.23 -13.40
N LYS A 185 -18.11 9.65 -12.67
CA LYS A 185 -18.05 8.24 -12.26
C LYS A 185 -18.11 7.37 -13.51
N PHE A 186 -17.14 6.48 -13.65
CA PHE A 186 -17.15 5.50 -14.72
C PHE A 186 -18.31 4.51 -14.50
N LYS A 187 -19.27 4.48 -15.42
CA LYS A 187 -20.41 3.54 -15.37
C LYS A 187 -19.93 2.18 -15.87
N LEU A 188 -19.85 1.21 -14.97
CA LEU A 188 -19.59 -0.18 -15.31
C LEU A 188 -20.92 -0.94 -15.32
N PRO A 189 -21.49 -1.26 -16.49
CA PRO A 189 -22.84 -1.88 -16.59
C PRO A 189 -22.93 -3.23 -15.85
N VAL A 190 -21.84 -3.98 -15.77
CA VAL A 190 -21.78 -5.29 -15.09
C VAL A 190 -21.91 -5.13 -13.57
N VAL A 191 -21.20 -4.15 -12.98
CA VAL A 191 -21.21 -3.91 -11.52
C VAL A 191 -22.53 -3.24 -11.10
N ASP A 192 -23.07 -2.36 -11.94
CA ASP A 192 -24.39 -1.75 -11.72
C ASP A 192 -25.52 -2.78 -11.79
N GLY A 193 -25.42 -3.77 -12.69
CA GLY A 193 -26.34 -4.89 -12.77
C GLY A 193 -26.29 -5.77 -11.53
N PHE A 194 -25.09 -6.09 -11.04
CA PHE A 194 -24.92 -6.92 -9.83
C PHE A 194 -25.39 -6.18 -8.56
N ALA A 195 -25.05 -4.90 -8.41
CA ALA A 195 -25.50 -4.08 -7.29
C ALA A 195 -27.05 -3.96 -7.26
N LYS A 196 -27.67 -3.78 -8.43
CA LYS A 196 -29.13 -3.76 -8.57
C LYS A 196 -29.76 -5.12 -8.26
N TYR A 197 -29.11 -6.22 -8.65
CA TYR A 197 -29.58 -7.58 -8.33
C TYR A 197 -29.55 -7.86 -6.84
N VAL A 198 -28.49 -7.46 -6.14
CA VAL A 198 -28.33 -7.62 -4.69
C VAL A 198 -29.31 -6.72 -3.92
N SER A 199 -29.53 -5.48 -4.36
CA SER A 199 -30.44 -4.54 -3.69
C SER A 199 -31.94 -4.89 -3.84
N ILE A 200 -32.30 -5.73 -4.83
CA ILE A 200 -33.68 -6.20 -5.01
C ILE A 200 -33.97 -7.41 -4.11
N LYS A 201 -32.94 -8.09 -3.60
CA LYS A 201 -33.06 -9.34 -2.84
C LYS A 201 -32.95 -9.17 -1.32
N ILE A 202 -32.73 -7.93 -0.84
CA ILE A 202 -32.72 -7.49 0.57
C ILE A 202 -33.93 -6.59 0.80
#